data_9c197db56724b7257a29dabc859f3d93
#
_entry.id   9c197db56724b7257a29dabc859f3d93
#
_cell.length_a   1.000
_cell.length_b   1.000
_cell.length_c   1.000
_cell.angle_alpha   90.00
_cell.angle_beta   90.00
_cell.angle_gamma   90.00
#
_symmetry.space_group_name_H-M   'P 1'
#
loop_
_entity.id
_entity.type
_entity.pdbx_description
1 polymer ?
#
loop_
_entity_poly.entity_id
_entity_poly.type
_entity_poly.pdbx_seq_one_letter_code
_entity_poly.pdbx_strand_id
1 'polypeptide(L)'
;MKAKPTFLLVHGSWHGPWCWDYLKPALDRLGYAAETVSLPSCGNDIAALGDLKDDANVVASAAAAIPDEVIVVGHSYGGAVVSEANFGKNVERLVFLCAFMPDTGRSYVSYLPPGPLPPYVGLRDDGTFAVPAGESLNAFYLDCSPEIAAWADGQLRLQSQKVMAHDTTKASWHEIPSTYVVATQDNALPPDFQRMFAAQAGDVREFVSSHSPFLSRPGDLAELLVSIAEGRKGLLKRAG
;
A
#
# COMPACT_ATOMS: atom_id res chain seq x y z
N MET A 1 -16.52 -20.46 -16.56
CA MET A 1 -15.57 -20.19 -15.45
C MET A 1 -15.81 -18.74 -15.06
N LYS A 2 -15.84 -18.42 -13.77
CA LYS A 2 -15.92 -17.03 -13.31
C LYS A 2 -14.69 -16.27 -13.83
N ALA A 3 -14.86 -15.04 -14.31
CA ALA A 3 -13.72 -14.20 -14.70
C ALA A 3 -12.77 -14.03 -13.50
N LYS A 4 -11.48 -13.94 -13.77
CA LYS A 4 -10.50 -13.65 -12.72
C LYS A 4 -10.64 -12.17 -12.31
N PRO A 5 -10.51 -11.83 -11.01
CA PRO A 5 -10.54 -10.44 -10.59
C PRO A 5 -9.33 -9.67 -11.12
N THR A 6 -9.50 -8.37 -11.29
CA THR A 6 -8.42 -7.43 -11.59
C THR A 6 -7.86 -6.87 -10.29
N PHE A 7 -6.53 -6.81 -10.15
CA PHE A 7 -5.89 -6.12 -9.03
C PHE A 7 -5.81 -4.63 -9.29
N LEU A 8 -6.30 -3.80 -8.36
CA LEU A 8 -6.07 -2.36 -8.35
C LEU A 8 -4.99 -2.06 -7.30
N LEU A 9 -3.83 -1.56 -7.75
CA LEU A 9 -2.64 -1.38 -6.93
C LEU A 9 -2.47 0.09 -6.52
N VAL A 10 -2.52 0.35 -5.21
CA VAL A 10 -2.48 1.68 -4.59
C VAL A 10 -1.17 1.85 -3.85
N HIS A 11 -0.33 2.76 -4.31
CA HIS A 11 1.02 2.98 -3.76
C HIS A 11 1.01 3.70 -2.40
N GLY A 12 2.14 3.63 -1.70
CA GLY A 12 2.37 4.32 -0.43
C GLY A 12 2.88 5.76 -0.59
N SER A 13 3.22 6.39 0.55
CA SER A 13 3.82 7.73 0.59
C SER A 13 5.03 7.84 -0.33
N TRP A 14 5.21 9.00 -0.95
CA TRP A 14 6.34 9.39 -1.82
C TRP A 14 6.52 8.56 -3.10
N HIS A 15 5.82 7.45 -3.21
CA HIS A 15 5.87 6.56 -4.37
C HIS A 15 4.94 7.04 -5.50
N GLY A 16 4.80 6.23 -6.51
CA GLY A 16 3.90 6.43 -7.66
C GLY A 16 3.64 5.09 -8.36
N PRO A 17 2.87 5.07 -9.45
CA PRO A 17 2.56 3.85 -10.21
C PRO A 17 3.79 3.02 -10.61
N TRP A 18 4.95 3.67 -10.78
CA TRP A 18 6.23 3.05 -11.12
C TRP A 18 6.67 1.94 -10.14
N CYS A 19 6.26 2.03 -8.87
CA CYS A 19 6.68 1.04 -7.88
C CYS A 19 6.12 -0.37 -8.20
N TRP A 20 5.09 -0.47 -9.01
CA TRP A 20 4.45 -1.70 -9.44
C TRP A 20 5.00 -2.31 -10.73
N ASP A 21 6.01 -1.68 -11.35
CA ASP A 21 6.52 -2.06 -12.69
C ASP A 21 7.08 -3.50 -12.74
N TYR A 22 7.55 -4.04 -11.61
CA TYR A 22 8.00 -5.43 -11.52
C TYR A 22 6.86 -6.38 -11.15
N LEU A 23 5.88 -5.95 -10.36
CA LEU A 23 4.77 -6.79 -9.92
C LEU A 23 3.73 -7.01 -11.03
N LYS A 24 3.40 -5.99 -11.81
CA LYS A 24 2.40 -6.12 -12.89
C LYS A 24 2.75 -7.23 -13.88
N PRO A 25 3.97 -7.32 -14.45
CA PRO A 25 4.32 -8.43 -15.32
C PRO A 25 4.31 -9.80 -14.62
N ALA A 26 4.55 -9.83 -13.30
CA ALA A 26 4.49 -11.08 -12.55
C ALA A 26 3.04 -11.58 -12.39
N LEU A 27 2.08 -10.68 -12.15
CA LEU A 27 0.65 -11.00 -12.12
C LEU A 27 0.14 -11.42 -13.51
N ASP A 28 0.56 -10.71 -14.58
CA ASP A 28 0.18 -11.02 -15.95
C ASP A 28 0.61 -12.45 -16.35
N ARG A 29 1.84 -12.87 -16.01
CA ARG A 29 2.31 -14.26 -16.23
C ARG A 29 1.45 -15.31 -15.53
N LEU A 30 0.76 -14.95 -14.43
CA LEU A 30 -0.19 -15.82 -13.74
C LEU A 30 -1.62 -15.66 -14.29
N GLY A 31 -1.79 -14.81 -15.31
CA GLY A 31 -3.05 -14.57 -16.01
C GLY A 31 -4.01 -13.69 -15.21
N TYR A 32 -3.50 -12.72 -14.43
CA TYR A 32 -4.27 -11.72 -13.71
C TYR A 32 -3.94 -10.32 -14.21
N ALA A 33 -4.97 -9.56 -14.55
CA ALA A 33 -4.84 -8.14 -14.88
C ALA A 33 -4.52 -7.31 -13.62
N ALA A 34 -3.75 -6.24 -13.80
CA ALA A 34 -3.45 -5.28 -12.74
C ALA A 34 -3.44 -3.85 -13.25
N GLU A 35 -4.22 -2.99 -12.61
CA GLU A 35 -4.28 -1.56 -12.84
C GLU A 35 -3.61 -0.81 -11.69
N THR A 36 -3.15 0.41 -11.96
CA THR A 36 -2.47 1.25 -10.98
C THR A 36 -3.08 2.64 -10.97
N VAL A 37 -2.98 3.32 -9.83
CA VAL A 37 -3.43 4.71 -9.68
C VAL A 37 -2.25 5.61 -9.31
N SER A 38 -2.33 6.88 -9.69
CA SER A 38 -1.46 7.93 -9.16
C SER A 38 -2.24 8.73 -8.13
N LEU A 39 -1.75 8.80 -6.91
CA LEU A 39 -2.43 9.52 -5.83
C LEU A 39 -2.19 11.03 -5.97
N PRO A 40 -3.25 11.86 -5.99
CA PRO A 40 -3.14 13.32 -6.07
C PRO A 40 -2.28 13.95 -4.98
N SER A 41 -2.18 13.32 -3.80
CA SER A 41 -1.35 13.83 -2.71
C SER A 41 0.16 13.67 -2.95
N CYS A 42 0.58 12.85 -3.93
CA CYS A 42 1.97 12.58 -4.27
C CYS A 42 2.35 13.18 -5.62
N GLY A 43 3.38 14.02 -5.67
CA GLY A 43 3.84 14.64 -6.93
C GLY A 43 4.86 15.72 -6.70
N ASN A 44 5.33 16.34 -7.79
CA ASN A 44 6.33 17.42 -7.74
C ASN A 44 5.71 18.81 -7.98
N ASP A 45 4.47 18.89 -8.42
CA ASP A 45 3.71 20.15 -8.52
C ASP A 45 2.98 20.40 -7.20
N ILE A 46 3.63 21.16 -6.31
CA ILE A 46 3.13 21.42 -4.93
C ILE A 46 1.73 22.06 -4.95
N ALA A 47 1.46 22.93 -5.92
CA ALA A 47 0.19 23.63 -6.00
C ALA A 47 -0.99 22.71 -6.36
N ALA A 48 -0.72 21.59 -7.04
CA ALA A 48 -1.69 20.59 -7.43
C ALA A 48 -1.89 19.46 -6.41
N LEU A 49 -1.10 19.42 -5.32
CA LEU A 49 -1.17 18.33 -4.35
C LEU A 49 -2.50 18.33 -3.57
N GLY A 50 -3.17 17.19 -3.63
CA GLY A 50 -4.41 16.90 -2.93
C GLY A 50 -4.24 16.46 -1.47
N ASP A 51 -5.30 15.87 -0.95
CA ASP A 51 -5.37 15.31 0.40
C ASP A 51 -5.82 13.82 0.39
N LEU A 52 -6.08 13.24 1.56
CA LEU A 52 -6.52 11.83 1.70
C LEU A 52 -7.84 11.56 0.97
N LYS A 53 -8.77 12.54 0.95
CA LYS A 53 -10.08 12.36 0.28
C LYS A 53 -9.95 12.39 -1.23
N ASP A 54 -9.06 13.25 -1.75
CA ASP A 54 -8.76 13.29 -3.17
C ASP A 54 -8.16 11.96 -3.63
N ASP A 55 -7.22 11.40 -2.84
CA ASP A 55 -6.63 10.09 -3.09
C ASP A 55 -7.68 8.98 -3.07
N ALA A 56 -8.54 8.96 -2.05
CA ALA A 56 -9.61 7.98 -1.90
C ALA A 56 -10.62 8.04 -3.04
N ASN A 57 -10.97 9.25 -3.51
CA ASN A 57 -11.89 9.46 -4.65
C ASN A 57 -11.30 8.92 -5.96
N VAL A 58 -10.01 9.13 -6.20
CA VAL A 58 -9.33 8.58 -7.39
C VAL A 58 -9.32 7.06 -7.35
N VAL A 59 -9.01 6.46 -6.19
CA VAL A 59 -9.00 4.99 -6.02
C VAL A 59 -10.40 4.41 -6.21
N ALA A 60 -11.43 5.01 -5.61
CA ALA A 60 -12.81 4.57 -5.76
C ALA A 60 -13.29 4.66 -7.21
N SER A 61 -12.95 5.76 -7.92
CA SER A 61 -13.29 5.97 -9.32
C SER A 61 -12.59 4.96 -10.24
N ALA A 62 -11.31 4.68 -9.98
CA ALA A 62 -10.55 3.67 -10.73
C ALA A 62 -11.14 2.27 -10.53
N ALA A 63 -11.49 1.91 -9.30
CA ALA A 63 -12.16 0.63 -9.02
C ALA A 63 -13.51 0.52 -9.74
N ALA A 64 -14.32 1.59 -9.74
CA ALA A 64 -15.63 1.61 -10.41
C ALA A 64 -15.54 1.52 -11.94
N ALA A 65 -14.42 1.95 -12.53
CA ALA A 65 -14.19 1.88 -13.98
C ALA A 65 -13.80 0.46 -14.46
N ILE A 66 -13.39 -0.43 -13.56
CA ILE A 66 -13.04 -1.82 -13.90
C ILE A 66 -14.33 -2.64 -13.98
N PRO A 67 -14.62 -3.26 -15.15
CA PRO A 67 -15.88 -3.99 -15.34
C PRO A 67 -15.95 -5.32 -14.60
N ASP A 68 -14.79 -5.90 -14.27
CA ASP A 68 -14.68 -7.17 -13.58
C ASP A 68 -14.68 -6.98 -12.05
N GLU A 69 -14.67 -8.10 -11.31
CA GLU A 69 -14.41 -8.05 -9.87
C GLU A 69 -13.02 -7.50 -9.59
N VAL A 70 -12.92 -6.71 -8.52
CA VAL A 70 -11.68 -6.00 -8.15
C VAL A 70 -11.19 -6.45 -6.79
N ILE A 71 -9.89 -6.68 -6.71
CA ILE A 71 -9.14 -6.79 -5.45
C ILE A 71 -8.27 -5.55 -5.34
N VAL A 72 -8.54 -4.71 -4.34
CA VAL A 72 -7.75 -3.48 -4.11
C VAL A 72 -6.60 -3.79 -3.16
N VAL A 73 -5.38 -3.49 -3.58
CA VAL A 73 -4.16 -3.68 -2.79
C VAL A 73 -3.61 -2.33 -2.37
N GLY A 74 -3.69 -1.99 -1.09
CA GLY A 74 -3.13 -0.77 -0.51
C GLY A 74 -1.79 -1.04 0.17
N HIS A 75 -0.73 -0.38 -0.29
CA HIS A 75 0.59 -0.48 0.32
C HIS A 75 0.85 0.72 1.24
N SER A 76 1.37 0.49 2.46
CA SER A 76 1.82 1.56 3.36
C SER A 76 0.70 2.61 3.60
N TYR A 77 0.94 3.90 3.33
CA TYR A 77 -0.08 4.95 3.32
C TYR A 77 -1.29 4.62 2.42
N GLY A 78 -1.06 3.92 1.31
CA GLY A 78 -2.14 3.47 0.42
C GLY A 78 -3.22 2.65 1.14
N GLY A 79 -2.91 2.01 2.27
CA GLY A 79 -3.91 1.37 3.12
C GLY A 79 -4.86 2.36 3.82
N ALA A 80 -4.36 3.53 4.23
CA ALA A 80 -5.23 4.61 4.74
C ALA A 80 -6.16 5.15 3.64
N VAL A 81 -5.63 5.27 2.41
CA VAL A 81 -6.44 5.65 1.23
C VAL A 81 -7.54 4.62 0.96
N VAL A 82 -7.20 3.32 0.99
CA VAL A 82 -8.15 2.23 0.81
C VAL A 82 -9.20 2.21 1.92
N SER A 83 -8.80 2.49 3.18
CA SER A 83 -9.74 2.59 4.30
C SER A 83 -10.74 3.73 4.13
N GLU A 84 -10.33 4.87 3.55
CA GLU A 84 -11.20 6.03 3.31
C GLU A 84 -12.07 5.90 2.04
N ALA A 85 -11.65 5.11 1.06
CA ALA A 85 -12.33 5.01 -0.23
C ALA A 85 -13.72 4.39 -0.11
N ASN A 86 -14.69 4.95 -0.86
CA ASN A 86 -16.06 4.45 -0.95
C ASN A 86 -16.22 3.56 -2.17
N PHE A 87 -16.15 2.25 -1.98
CA PHE A 87 -16.15 1.28 -3.07
C PHE A 87 -17.55 0.82 -3.49
N GLY A 88 -17.68 0.50 -4.79
CA GLY A 88 -18.83 -0.19 -5.35
C GLY A 88 -18.82 -1.70 -5.07
N LYS A 89 -19.92 -2.37 -5.46
CA LYS A 89 -20.11 -3.82 -5.25
C LYS A 89 -19.14 -4.72 -6.03
N ASN A 90 -18.43 -4.17 -7.01
CA ASN A 90 -17.43 -4.89 -7.79
C ASN A 90 -16.11 -5.09 -7.02
N VAL A 91 -15.88 -4.38 -5.90
CA VAL A 91 -14.73 -4.62 -5.03
C VAL A 91 -15.07 -5.75 -4.07
N GLU A 92 -14.47 -6.92 -4.28
CA GLU A 92 -14.76 -8.12 -3.49
C GLU A 92 -13.80 -8.33 -2.31
N ARG A 93 -12.63 -7.67 -2.33
CA ARG A 93 -11.61 -7.82 -1.28
C ARG A 93 -10.67 -6.64 -1.22
N LEU A 94 -10.23 -6.32 -0.02
CA LEU A 94 -9.15 -5.39 0.27
C LEU A 94 -7.92 -6.17 0.74
N VAL A 95 -6.73 -5.79 0.25
CA VAL A 95 -5.45 -6.34 0.72
C VAL A 95 -4.61 -5.18 1.26
N PHE A 96 -4.25 -5.26 2.53
CA PHE A 96 -3.37 -4.31 3.21
C PHE A 96 -1.96 -4.88 3.20
N LEU A 97 -1.09 -4.36 2.34
CA LEU A 97 0.29 -4.82 2.17
C LEU A 97 1.22 -3.94 3.02
N CYS A 98 1.70 -4.44 4.17
CA CYS A 98 2.49 -3.70 5.16
C CYS A 98 1.99 -2.25 5.30
N ALA A 99 0.71 -2.07 5.63
CA ALA A 99 -0.02 -0.84 5.43
C ALA A 99 -0.73 -0.33 6.69
N PHE A 100 -1.03 0.96 6.71
CA PHE A 100 -1.99 1.50 7.66
C PHE A 100 -3.40 0.98 7.35
N MET A 101 -4.16 0.69 8.40
CA MET A 101 -5.55 0.24 8.33
C MET A 101 -6.37 1.00 9.40
N PRO A 102 -6.50 2.33 9.24
CA PRO A 102 -7.14 3.16 10.27
C PRO A 102 -8.64 2.90 10.34
N ASP A 103 -9.17 3.03 11.55
CA ASP A 103 -10.60 2.95 11.84
C ASP A 103 -11.25 4.34 11.73
N THR A 104 -12.57 4.36 11.67
CA THR A 104 -13.39 5.59 11.65
C THR A 104 -13.06 6.50 12.82
N GLY A 105 -12.92 7.80 12.54
CA GLY A 105 -12.61 8.82 13.55
C GLY A 105 -11.13 8.87 13.94
N ARG A 106 -10.25 8.21 13.19
CA ARG A 106 -8.81 8.21 13.45
C ARG A 106 -8.01 8.52 12.19
N SER A 107 -7.06 9.46 12.31
CA SER A 107 -6.06 9.64 11.25
C SER A 107 -5.00 8.54 11.31
N TYR A 108 -4.39 8.19 10.17
CA TYR A 108 -3.35 7.16 10.17
C TYR A 108 -2.15 7.54 11.03
N VAL A 109 -1.82 8.84 11.14
CA VAL A 109 -0.73 9.32 12.01
C VAL A 109 -1.05 9.19 13.49
N SER A 110 -2.33 9.12 13.88
CA SER A 110 -2.73 8.94 15.27
C SER A 110 -2.34 7.58 15.88
N TYR A 111 -1.94 6.65 15.03
CA TYR A 111 -1.45 5.34 15.45
C TYR A 111 0.07 5.33 15.69
N LEU A 112 0.79 6.33 15.19
CA LEU A 112 2.23 6.42 15.41
C LEU A 112 2.52 6.60 16.91
N PRO A 113 3.60 5.98 17.41
CA PRO A 113 3.99 6.18 18.81
C PRO A 113 4.32 7.65 19.08
N PRO A 114 4.06 8.16 20.29
CA PRO A 114 4.45 9.51 20.65
C PRO A 114 5.96 9.67 20.58
N GLY A 115 6.43 10.78 20.00
CA GLY A 115 7.84 11.07 19.85
C GLY A 115 8.18 11.74 18.51
N PRO A 116 9.47 11.82 18.17
CA PRO A 116 9.89 12.35 16.88
C PRO A 116 9.41 11.44 15.73
N LEU A 117 9.15 12.04 14.57
CA LEU A 117 8.86 11.28 13.36
C LEU A 117 10.07 10.41 12.98
N PRO A 118 9.83 9.29 12.29
CA PRO A 118 10.94 8.46 11.77
C PRO A 118 11.91 9.26 10.89
N PRO A 119 13.21 8.92 10.86
CA PRO A 119 14.22 9.67 10.11
C PRO A 119 13.90 9.84 8.61
N TYR A 120 13.16 8.89 8.03
CA TYR A 120 12.73 8.94 6.64
C TYR A 120 11.54 9.90 6.39
N VAL A 121 11.04 10.60 7.38
CA VAL A 121 9.94 11.58 7.26
C VAL A 121 10.46 13.00 7.46
N GLY A 122 10.82 13.69 6.40
CA GLY A 122 11.28 15.07 6.42
C GLY A 122 10.16 16.06 6.14
N LEU A 123 9.61 16.71 7.19
CA LEU A 123 8.65 17.80 7.03
C LEU A 123 9.32 19.03 6.41
N ARG A 124 8.59 19.76 5.58
CA ARG A 124 9.03 20.97 4.87
C ARG A 124 8.09 22.13 5.15
N ASP A 125 8.61 23.36 5.09
CA ASP A 125 7.83 24.59 5.35
C ASP A 125 6.83 24.91 4.22
N ASP A 126 6.97 24.26 3.05
CA ASP A 126 6.08 24.44 1.91
C ASP A 126 4.79 23.58 1.97
N GLY A 127 4.51 22.95 3.11
CA GLY A 127 3.34 22.11 3.33
C GLY A 127 3.47 20.71 2.74
N THR A 128 4.69 20.30 2.34
CA THR A 128 5.00 18.96 1.88
C THR A 128 5.88 18.21 2.86
N PHE A 129 6.03 16.91 2.65
CA PHE A 129 7.07 16.11 3.28
C PHE A 129 7.74 15.21 2.23
N ALA A 130 9.01 14.94 2.47
CA ALA A 130 9.88 14.19 1.57
C ALA A 130 10.71 13.19 2.36
N VAL A 131 11.33 12.25 1.66
CA VAL A 131 12.33 11.37 2.25
C VAL A 131 13.68 12.08 2.21
N PRO A 132 14.34 12.32 3.36
CA PRO A 132 15.69 12.90 3.38
C PRO A 132 16.69 11.98 2.67
N ALA A 133 17.73 12.58 2.08
CA ALA A 133 18.74 11.84 1.34
C ALA A 133 19.39 10.75 2.21
N GLY A 134 19.45 9.53 1.67
CA GLY A 134 20.06 8.38 2.32
C GLY A 134 19.14 7.59 3.24
N GLU A 135 17.94 8.10 3.58
CA GLU A 135 17.03 7.44 4.53
C GLU A 135 16.14 6.37 3.88
N SER A 136 15.94 6.42 2.55
CA SER A 136 15.06 5.49 1.83
C SER A 136 15.56 4.05 1.83
N LEU A 137 16.87 3.85 1.69
CA LEU A 137 17.46 2.52 1.48
C LEU A 137 17.17 1.59 2.65
N ASN A 138 17.45 2.05 3.87
CA ASN A 138 17.21 1.26 5.08
C ASN A 138 15.72 1.16 5.42
N ALA A 139 14.94 2.21 5.14
CA ALA A 139 13.53 2.23 5.46
C ALA A 139 12.71 1.35 4.51
N PHE A 140 12.93 1.47 3.19
CA PHE A 140 12.02 0.90 2.19
C PHE A 140 12.61 -0.22 1.35
N TYR A 141 13.92 -0.24 1.12
CA TYR A 141 14.56 -1.05 0.08
C TYR A 141 15.65 -1.99 0.59
N LEU A 142 15.61 -2.34 1.88
CA LEU A 142 16.67 -3.09 2.56
C LEU A 142 17.02 -4.44 1.88
N ASP A 143 16.02 -5.13 1.32
CA ASP A 143 16.16 -6.43 0.64
C ASP A 143 16.14 -6.34 -0.90
N CYS A 144 16.16 -5.12 -1.45
CA CYS A 144 16.32 -4.90 -2.88
C CYS A 144 17.79 -5.00 -3.30
N SER A 145 18.05 -5.30 -4.58
CA SER A 145 19.42 -5.12 -5.11
C SER A 145 19.83 -3.65 -5.07
N PRO A 146 21.14 -3.34 -4.97
CA PRO A 146 21.61 -1.95 -4.95
C PRO A 146 21.12 -1.12 -6.16
N GLU A 147 21.02 -1.74 -7.34
CA GLU A 147 20.58 -1.09 -8.56
C GLU A 147 19.09 -0.74 -8.50
N ILE A 148 18.25 -1.67 -8.03
CA ILE A 148 16.81 -1.43 -7.85
C ILE A 148 16.57 -0.38 -6.77
N ALA A 149 17.29 -0.47 -5.65
CA ALA A 149 17.18 0.48 -4.54
C ALA A 149 17.56 1.91 -4.97
N ALA A 150 18.67 2.07 -5.70
CA ALA A 150 19.11 3.37 -6.20
C ALA A 150 18.14 3.94 -7.26
N TRP A 151 17.62 3.11 -8.14
CA TRP A 151 16.60 3.51 -9.11
C TRP A 151 15.33 3.98 -8.40
N ALA A 152 14.84 3.21 -7.42
CA ALA A 152 13.61 3.52 -6.68
C ALA A 152 13.75 4.80 -5.83
N ASP A 153 14.90 5.02 -5.19
CA ASP A 153 15.21 6.26 -4.48
C ASP A 153 15.08 7.48 -5.39
N GLY A 154 15.62 7.38 -6.61
CA GLY A 154 15.52 8.45 -7.62
C GLY A 154 14.12 8.72 -8.15
N GLN A 155 13.13 7.84 -7.90
CA GLN A 155 11.74 8.02 -8.32
C GLN A 155 10.85 8.65 -7.24
N LEU A 156 11.34 8.78 -5.99
CA LEU A 156 10.56 9.33 -4.89
C LEU A 156 10.13 10.77 -5.15
N ARG A 157 8.92 11.10 -4.70
CA ARG A 157 8.26 12.39 -4.92
C ARG A 157 7.93 13.08 -3.61
N LEU A 158 7.54 14.34 -3.68
CA LEU A 158 6.95 15.04 -2.54
C LEU A 158 5.56 14.47 -2.23
N GLN A 159 5.13 14.63 -0.99
CA GLN A 159 3.76 14.36 -0.59
C GLN A 159 3.21 15.51 0.25
N SER A 160 1.91 15.78 0.10
CA SER A 160 1.19 16.82 0.84
C SER A 160 1.05 16.47 2.32
N GLN A 161 1.38 17.40 3.22
CA GLN A 161 1.11 17.24 4.65
C GLN A 161 -0.39 17.21 4.99
N LYS A 162 -1.27 17.65 4.09
CA LYS A 162 -2.73 17.59 4.26
C LYS A 162 -3.22 16.17 4.56
N VAL A 163 -2.55 15.13 4.02
CA VAL A 163 -2.94 13.74 4.27
C VAL A 163 -2.85 13.31 5.74
N MET A 164 -2.03 14.00 6.54
CA MET A 164 -1.82 13.68 7.96
C MET A 164 -2.98 14.16 8.86
N ALA A 165 -3.73 15.16 8.40
CA ALA A 165 -4.73 15.84 9.21
C ALA A 165 -6.14 15.23 9.14
N HIS A 166 -6.37 14.29 8.20
CA HIS A 166 -7.70 13.72 7.97
C HIS A 166 -7.95 12.47 8.81
N ASP A 167 -9.02 12.50 9.58
CA ASP A 167 -9.57 11.31 10.19
C ASP A 167 -10.30 10.48 9.13
N THR A 168 -10.09 9.17 9.17
CA THR A 168 -10.82 8.21 8.32
C THR A 168 -12.31 8.28 8.63
N THR A 169 -13.14 8.37 7.59
CA THR A 169 -14.60 8.51 7.74
C THR A 169 -15.36 7.24 7.37
N LYS A 170 -14.76 6.35 6.59
CA LYS A 170 -15.40 5.15 6.02
C LYS A 170 -14.98 3.85 6.70
N ALA A 171 -13.67 3.63 6.88
CA ALA A 171 -13.12 2.34 7.30
C ALA A 171 -13.73 1.17 6.48
N SER A 172 -13.57 1.22 5.14
CA SER A 172 -14.23 0.33 4.17
C SER A 172 -14.01 -1.16 4.43
N TRP A 173 -12.97 -1.50 5.21
CA TRP A 173 -12.66 -2.85 5.64
C TRP A 173 -13.66 -3.42 6.68
N HIS A 174 -14.56 -2.60 7.24
CA HIS A 174 -15.69 -3.09 8.04
C HIS A 174 -16.75 -3.77 7.18
N GLU A 175 -16.88 -3.36 5.92
CA GLU A 175 -17.91 -3.83 5.00
C GLU A 175 -17.38 -4.83 3.96
N ILE A 176 -16.10 -4.70 3.58
CA ILE A 176 -15.45 -5.50 2.54
C ILE A 176 -14.47 -6.48 3.17
N PRO A 177 -14.51 -7.78 2.81
CA PRO A 177 -13.54 -8.76 3.31
C PRO A 177 -12.11 -8.30 3.11
N SER A 178 -11.27 -8.39 4.15
CA SER A 178 -9.91 -7.90 4.11
C SER A 178 -8.88 -8.98 4.44
N THR A 179 -7.72 -8.86 3.80
CA THR A 179 -6.51 -9.64 4.11
C THR A 179 -5.39 -8.66 4.44
N TYR A 180 -4.68 -8.91 5.54
CA TYR A 180 -3.48 -8.15 5.87
C TYR A 180 -2.23 -8.99 5.58
N VAL A 181 -1.27 -8.41 4.85
CA VAL A 181 0.04 -9.03 4.56
C VAL A 181 1.10 -8.31 5.38
N VAL A 182 1.64 -8.99 6.37
CA VAL A 182 2.71 -8.50 7.24
C VAL A 182 4.06 -8.75 6.58
N ALA A 183 4.81 -7.69 6.28
CA ALA A 183 6.21 -7.78 5.84
C ALA A 183 7.11 -7.94 7.07
N THR A 184 7.73 -9.12 7.23
CA THR A 184 8.37 -9.50 8.51
C THR A 184 9.75 -8.89 8.75
N GLN A 185 10.32 -8.19 7.75
CA GLN A 185 11.62 -7.50 7.83
C GLN A 185 11.50 -6.01 7.52
N ASP A 186 10.32 -5.45 7.74
CA ASP A 186 10.00 -4.05 7.43
C ASP A 186 10.57 -3.09 8.48
N ASN A 187 11.38 -2.13 8.04
CA ASN A 187 11.97 -1.09 8.88
C ASN A 187 11.16 0.22 8.86
N ALA A 188 10.26 0.42 7.89
CA ALA A 188 9.40 1.61 7.83
C ALA A 188 8.18 1.47 8.73
N LEU A 189 7.47 0.35 8.61
CA LEU A 189 6.39 -0.04 9.52
C LEU A 189 6.79 -1.35 10.22
N PRO A 190 7.39 -1.29 11.42
CA PRO A 190 7.88 -2.49 12.09
C PRO A 190 6.80 -3.58 12.21
N PRO A 191 7.15 -4.88 12.08
CA PRO A 191 6.18 -5.98 12.05
C PRO A 191 5.18 -6.00 13.20
N ASP A 192 5.59 -5.61 14.40
CA ASP A 192 4.68 -5.56 15.55
C ASP A 192 3.64 -4.44 15.41
N PHE A 193 4.03 -3.31 14.80
CA PHE A 193 3.09 -2.25 14.45
C PHE A 193 2.10 -2.70 13.37
N GLN A 194 2.55 -3.44 12.37
CA GLN A 194 1.69 -4.04 11.36
C GLN A 194 0.71 -5.06 11.97
N ARG A 195 1.15 -5.89 12.91
CA ARG A 195 0.31 -6.90 13.59
C ARG A 195 -0.84 -6.29 14.39
N MET A 196 -0.67 -5.05 14.88
CA MET A 196 -1.76 -4.31 15.52
C MET A 196 -2.93 -4.08 14.55
N PHE A 197 -2.64 -3.70 13.30
CA PHE A 197 -3.65 -3.58 12.26
C PHE A 197 -4.15 -4.94 11.76
N ALA A 198 -3.25 -5.88 11.57
CA ALA A 198 -3.58 -7.23 11.10
C ALA A 198 -4.59 -7.95 12.00
N ALA A 199 -4.61 -7.64 13.30
CA ALA A 199 -5.58 -8.21 14.26
C ALA A 199 -7.04 -7.83 13.93
N GLN A 200 -7.27 -6.81 13.10
CA GLN A 200 -8.60 -6.37 12.67
C GLN A 200 -9.01 -6.97 11.31
N ALA A 201 -8.08 -7.56 10.57
CA ALA A 201 -8.35 -8.14 9.25
C ALA A 201 -9.00 -9.51 9.35
N GLY A 202 -9.81 -9.86 8.34
CA GLY A 202 -10.45 -11.17 8.26
C GLY A 202 -9.51 -12.34 7.94
N ASP A 203 -8.34 -12.05 7.34
CA ASP A 203 -7.28 -13.01 7.02
C ASP A 203 -5.93 -12.33 7.19
N VAL A 204 -4.92 -13.07 7.67
CA VAL A 204 -3.56 -12.55 7.88
C VAL A 204 -2.55 -13.46 7.23
N ARG A 205 -1.60 -12.87 6.52
CA ARG A 205 -0.48 -13.55 5.89
C ARG A 205 0.83 -12.90 6.34
N GLU A 206 1.86 -13.70 6.49
CA GLU A 206 3.22 -13.19 6.69
C GLU A 206 4.03 -13.37 5.40
N PHE A 207 4.83 -12.36 5.09
CA PHE A 207 5.69 -12.34 3.92
C PHE A 207 7.10 -11.89 4.31
N VAL A 208 8.10 -12.70 4.00
CA VAL A 208 9.49 -12.39 4.36
C VAL A 208 10.04 -11.39 3.35
N SER A 209 9.96 -10.12 3.69
CA SER A 209 10.51 -8.99 2.91
C SER A 209 10.66 -7.74 3.77
N SER A 210 11.39 -6.74 3.24
CA SER A 210 11.35 -5.36 3.72
C SER A 210 10.05 -4.67 3.28
N HIS A 211 10.02 -3.33 3.36
CA HIS A 211 8.82 -2.52 3.08
C HIS A 211 8.34 -2.56 1.61
N SER A 212 9.19 -2.95 0.66
CA SER A 212 8.88 -2.90 -0.78
C SER A 212 8.92 -4.27 -1.48
N PRO A 213 8.09 -5.25 -1.06
CA PRO A 213 8.08 -6.60 -1.63
C PRO A 213 7.78 -6.65 -3.13
N PHE A 214 7.10 -5.66 -3.66
CA PHE A 214 6.80 -5.51 -5.08
C PHE A 214 8.05 -5.19 -5.94
N LEU A 215 9.14 -4.72 -5.31
CA LEU A 215 10.44 -4.50 -5.95
C LEU A 215 11.41 -5.65 -5.67
N SER A 216 11.49 -6.09 -4.41
CA SER A 216 12.48 -7.09 -3.99
C SER A 216 12.09 -8.52 -4.37
N ARG A 217 10.79 -8.86 -4.29
CA ARG A 217 10.27 -10.22 -4.48
C ARG A 217 8.96 -10.25 -5.28
N PRO A 218 8.91 -9.62 -6.49
CA PRO A 218 7.65 -9.44 -7.22
C PRO A 218 6.98 -10.74 -7.63
N GLY A 219 7.74 -11.79 -7.94
CA GLY A 219 7.20 -13.10 -8.29
C GLY A 219 6.49 -13.77 -7.12
N ASP A 220 7.16 -13.84 -5.97
CA ASP A 220 6.60 -14.46 -4.75
C ASP A 220 5.37 -13.67 -4.26
N LEU A 221 5.42 -12.33 -4.35
CA LEU A 221 4.29 -11.47 -4.00
C LEU A 221 3.09 -11.71 -4.94
N ALA A 222 3.33 -11.85 -6.25
CA ALA A 222 2.28 -12.17 -7.21
C ALA A 222 1.61 -13.52 -6.89
N GLU A 223 2.39 -14.55 -6.56
CA GLU A 223 1.85 -15.86 -6.15
C GLU A 223 1.01 -15.75 -4.87
N LEU A 224 1.47 -14.95 -3.88
CA LEU A 224 0.71 -14.70 -2.67
C LEU A 224 -0.63 -14.00 -2.97
N LEU A 225 -0.62 -12.92 -3.76
CA LEU A 225 -1.82 -12.17 -4.13
C LEU A 225 -2.81 -13.05 -4.89
N VAL A 226 -2.34 -13.88 -5.83
CA VAL A 226 -3.17 -14.86 -6.53
C VAL A 226 -3.76 -15.89 -5.57
N SER A 227 -2.98 -16.38 -4.59
CA SER A 227 -3.49 -17.29 -3.57
C SER A 227 -4.62 -16.69 -2.74
N ILE A 228 -4.54 -15.38 -2.46
CA ILE A 228 -5.58 -14.62 -1.76
C ILE A 228 -6.82 -14.48 -2.65
N ALA A 229 -6.64 -14.13 -3.93
CA ALA A 229 -7.72 -14.03 -4.91
C ALA A 229 -8.50 -15.35 -5.07
N GLU A 230 -7.81 -16.47 -5.04
CA GLU A 230 -8.40 -17.81 -5.15
C GLU A 230 -8.96 -18.35 -3.83
N GLY A 231 -8.92 -17.58 -2.74
CA GLY A 231 -9.40 -17.98 -1.43
C GLY A 231 -8.61 -19.16 -0.82
N ARG A 232 -7.40 -19.41 -1.32
CA ARG A 232 -6.52 -20.46 -0.78
C ARG A 232 -6.01 -20.01 0.59
N LYS A 233 -6.28 -20.80 1.63
CA LYS A 233 -5.71 -20.57 2.96
C LYS A 233 -4.18 -20.71 2.87
N GLY A 234 -3.45 -19.76 3.49
CA GLY A 234 -1.99 -19.78 3.47
C GLY A 234 -1.45 -21.10 4.01
N LEU A 235 -0.72 -21.80 3.18
CA LEU A 235 0.22 -22.80 3.66
C LEU A 235 1.36 -22.03 4.33
N LEU A 236 1.38 -22.01 5.66
CA LEU A 236 2.60 -21.67 6.41
C LEU A 236 3.67 -22.65 5.93
N LYS A 237 4.49 -22.29 4.95
CA LYS A 237 5.75 -22.97 4.73
C LYS A 237 6.59 -22.70 5.97
N ARG A 238 6.62 -23.68 6.91
CA ARG A 238 7.62 -23.69 7.96
C ARG A 238 8.97 -23.66 7.25
N ALA A 239 9.75 -22.61 7.52
CA ALA A 239 11.15 -22.58 7.14
C ALA A 239 11.82 -23.82 7.74
N GLY A 240 12.33 -24.71 6.88
CA GLY A 240 13.23 -25.78 7.22
C GLY A 240 14.66 -25.24 7.35
#